data_f9bfb88ed02e1781378cb8057187f409
#
_entry.id   f9bfb88ed02e1781378cb8057187f409
#
_cell.length_a   1.000
_cell.length_b   1.000
_cell.length_c   1.000
_cell.angle_alpha   90.00
_cell.angle_beta   90.00
_cell.angle_gamma   90.00
#
_symmetry.space_group_name_H-M   'P 1'
#
loop_
_entity.id
_entity.type
_entity.pdbx_description
1 polymer ?
#
loop_
_entity_poly.entity_id
_entity_poly.type
_entity_poly.pdbx_seq_one_letter_code
_entity_poly.pdbx_strand_id
1 'polypeptide(L)'
;MSNVYTIHPQKSNLILFYEVVEPDGANTWGGGSAIQAIQWLHLAPVGSRLLISAWDSDDEDAHLVGQTIDVTDLIIEARKVGL
;
A
#
# COMPACT_ATOMS: atom_id res chain seq x y z
N MET A 1 31.51 15.62 5.61
CA MET A 1 30.81 15.36 5.58
C MET A 1 30.03 15.11 5.43
N SER A 2 29.89 14.96 5.51
CA SER A 2 28.99 14.59 5.52
C SER A 2 28.11 14.52 5.29
N ASN A 3 27.89 14.49 5.42
CA ASN A 3 26.89 14.27 5.40
C ASN A 3 26.09 14.15 4.77
N VAL A 4 26.13 14.08 4.64
CA VAL A 4 25.53 13.99 4.11
C VAL A 4 24.49 13.59 3.79
N TYR A 5 24.20 13.02 3.95
CA TYR A 5 23.25 12.57 3.86
C TYR A 5 22.37 12.75 4.51
N THR A 6 22.49 13.11 4.78
CA THR A 6 21.78 13.41 5.60
C THR A 6 20.62 13.67 5.06
N ILE A 7 20.35 13.19 4.40
CA ILE A 7 19.31 13.14 3.95
C ILE A 7 18.38 13.22 4.77
N HIS A 8 17.60 13.39 4.84
CA HIS A 8 16.68 13.67 5.68
C HIS A 8 15.46 13.05 5.36
N PRO A 9 15.45 11.82 5.39
CA PRO A 9 14.25 11.13 5.19
C PRO A 9 13.23 11.57 6.17
N GLN A 10 13.64 12.02 7.26
CA GLN A 10 12.68 12.41 8.25
C GLN A 10 11.87 13.58 7.79
N LYS A 11 12.29 14.20 6.72
CA LYS A 11 11.50 15.26 6.25
C LYS A 11 10.39 14.82 5.39
N SER A 12 10.40 13.62 4.96
CA SER A 12 9.32 13.20 4.11
C SER A 12 8.16 12.73 4.95
N ASN A 13 6.98 13.01 4.50
CA ASN A 13 5.75 12.61 5.16
C ASN A 13 5.07 11.57 4.31
N LEU A 14 5.78 10.51 4.02
CA LEU A 14 5.23 9.44 3.20
C LEU A 14 4.20 8.66 3.97
N ILE A 15 3.08 8.44 3.33
CA ILE A 15 1.98 7.68 3.88
C ILE A 15 1.69 6.55 2.92
N LEU A 16 1.59 5.34 3.46
CA LEU A 16 1.20 4.20 2.64
C LEU A 16 -0.29 4.06 2.66
N PHE A 17 -0.87 3.85 1.51
CA PHE A 17 -2.29 3.68 1.35
C PHE A 17 -2.55 2.35 0.68
N TYR A 18 -3.46 1.58 1.24
CA TYR A 18 -3.77 0.24 0.78
C TYR A 18 -5.18 0.22 0.23
N GLU A 19 -5.38 -0.50 -0.87
CA GLU A 19 -6.70 -0.64 -1.46
C GLU A 19 -6.96 -2.08 -1.83
N VAL A 20 -8.17 -2.55 -1.56
CA VAL A 20 -8.61 -3.85 -2.05
C VAL A 20 -9.61 -3.58 -3.15
N VAL A 21 -9.30 -4.03 -4.35
CA VAL A 21 -10.08 -3.76 -5.55
C VAL A 21 -10.63 -5.07 -6.07
N GLU A 22 -11.93 -5.10 -6.33
CA GLU A 22 -12.59 -6.29 -6.84
C GLU A 22 -12.35 -6.44 -8.33
N PRO A 23 -12.61 -7.64 -8.87
CA PRO A 23 -12.34 -7.88 -10.29
C PRO A 23 -13.06 -6.92 -11.23
N ASP A 24 -14.21 -6.39 -10.82
CA ASP A 24 -14.94 -5.45 -11.64
C ASP A 24 -14.47 -4.02 -11.46
N GLY A 25 -13.46 -3.80 -10.66
CA GLY A 25 -12.91 -2.47 -10.45
C GLY A 25 -13.45 -1.74 -9.24
N ALA A 26 -14.41 -2.32 -8.53
CA ALA A 26 -14.98 -1.67 -7.37
C ALA A 26 -14.00 -1.75 -6.20
N ASN A 27 -13.90 -0.66 -5.43
CA ASN A 27 -13.08 -0.66 -4.24
C ASN A 27 -13.86 -1.23 -3.09
N THR A 28 -13.40 -2.34 -2.55
CA THR A 28 -14.01 -2.93 -1.39
C THR A 28 -13.56 -2.21 -0.12
N TRP A 29 -12.32 -1.78 -0.10
CA TRP A 29 -11.78 -1.17 1.10
C TRP A 29 -10.56 -0.32 0.75
N GLY A 30 -10.34 0.72 1.52
CA GLY A 30 -9.15 1.55 1.39
C GLY A 30 -8.77 2.11 2.74
N GLY A 31 -7.49 2.24 2.99
CA GLY A 31 -7.03 2.78 4.24
C GLY A 31 -5.54 2.60 4.44
N GLY A 32 -5.08 2.92 5.63
CA GLY A 32 -3.66 2.92 5.96
C GLY A 32 -3.18 1.72 6.75
N SER A 33 -4.02 0.74 7.00
CA SER A 33 -3.64 -0.41 7.82
C SER A 33 -3.37 -1.62 6.95
N ALA A 34 -2.13 -2.09 6.97
CA ALA A 34 -1.76 -3.27 6.21
C ALA A 34 -2.50 -4.51 6.70
N ILE A 35 -2.66 -4.62 8.02
CA ILE A 35 -3.33 -5.77 8.59
C ILE A 35 -4.78 -5.84 8.13
N GLN A 36 -5.47 -4.69 8.17
CA GLN A 36 -6.85 -4.66 7.73
C GLN A 36 -6.96 -4.92 6.24
N ALA A 37 -6.00 -4.42 5.48
CA ALA A 37 -6.01 -4.66 4.03
C ALA A 37 -5.95 -6.15 3.73
N ILE A 38 -5.09 -6.87 4.43
CA ILE A 38 -4.97 -8.31 4.22
C ILE A 38 -6.25 -9.03 4.62
N GLN A 39 -6.86 -8.61 5.73
CA GLN A 39 -8.10 -9.20 6.15
C GLN A 39 -9.21 -8.98 5.13
N TRP A 40 -9.29 -7.78 4.59
CA TRP A 40 -10.31 -7.48 3.59
C TRP A 40 -10.06 -8.21 2.29
N LEU A 41 -8.79 -8.41 1.93
CA LEU A 41 -8.48 -9.18 0.74
C LEU A 41 -9.02 -10.60 0.86
N HIS A 42 -8.94 -11.18 2.07
CA HIS A 42 -9.48 -12.51 2.27
C HIS A 42 -10.96 -12.60 2.15
N LEU A 43 -11.64 -11.53 2.54
CA LEU A 43 -13.10 -11.51 2.49
C LEU A 43 -13.62 -11.10 1.12
N ALA A 44 -12.76 -10.58 0.29
CA ALA A 44 -13.18 -10.07 -1.01
C ALA A 44 -13.37 -11.22 -2.00
N PRO A 45 -14.11 -10.98 -3.08
CA PRO A 45 -14.31 -12.02 -4.09
C PRO A 45 -13.01 -12.52 -4.68
N VAL A 46 -13.02 -13.74 -5.16
CA VAL A 46 -11.86 -14.32 -5.83
C VAL A 46 -11.49 -13.43 -7.01
N GLY A 47 -10.20 -13.15 -7.14
CA GLY A 47 -9.71 -12.28 -8.19
C GLY A 47 -9.50 -10.85 -7.76
N SER A 48 -9.86 -10.54 -6.52
CA SER A 48 -9.60 -9.20 -5.99
C SER A 48 -8.11 -8.97 -5.83
N ARG A 49 -7.70 -7.71 -5.88
CA ARG A 49 -6.29 -7.34 -5.83
C ARG A 49 -6.04 -6.38 -4.67
N LEU A 50 -4.87 -6.52 -4.08
CA LEU A 50 -4.43 -5.60 -3.03
C LEU A 50 -3.33 -4.71 -3.59
N LEU A 51 -3.58 -3.41 -3.56
CA LEU A 51 -2.67 -2.43 -4.13
C LEU A 51 -2.10 -1.54 -3.04
N ILE A 52 -0.85 -1.18 -3.17
CA ILE A 52 -0.20 -0.27 -2.24
C ILE A 52 0.28 0.96 -3.00
N SER A 53 -0.01 2.12 -2.46
CA SER A 53 0.47 3.38 -2.99
C SER A 53 1.19 4.15 -1.90
N ALA A 54 2.20 4.89 -2.26
CA ALA A 54 2.91 5.78 -1.34
C ALA A 54 2.55 7.22 -1.72
N TRP A 55 2.14 7.99 -0.73
CA TRP A 55 1.75 9.37 -0.94
C TRP A 55 2.60 10.28 -0.09
N ASP A 56 2.98 11.40 -0.66
CA ASP A 56 3.69 12.43 0.08
C ASP A 56 2.67 13.49 0.46
N SER A 57 2.39 13.58 1.76
CA SER A 57 1.42 14.54 2.23
C SER A 57 2.09 15.70 2.90
N ASP A 58 3.19 16.13 2.31
CA ASP A 58 4.01 17.11 2.90
C ASP A 58 3.30 18.41 3.12
N ASP A 59 2.45 18.79 2.26
CA ASP A 59 1.74 20.02 2.41
C ASP A 59 0.30 19.77 2.31
N GLU A 60 -0.39 20.71 1.78
CA GLU A 60 -1.78 20.54 1.58
C GLU A 60 -2.04 19.71 0.38
N ASP A 61 -1.05 19.52 -0.48
CA ASP A 61 -1.27 18.77 -1.70
C ASP A 61 -0.59 17.45 -1.63
N ALA A 62 -1.32 16.44 -1.22
CA ALA A 62 -0.78 15.09 -1.24
C ALA A 62 -0.61 14.65 -2.69
N HIS A 63 0.48 13.97 -2.99
CA HIS A 63 0.69 13.47 -4.33
C HIS A 63 1.33 12.10 -4.29
N LEU A 64 1.07 11.34 -5.33
CA LEU A 64 1.53 9.98 -5.44
C LEU A 64 3.04 9.96 -5.69
N VAL A 65 3.74 9.13 -4.95
CA VAL A 65 5.17 8.96 -5.10
C VAL A 65 5.42 7.60 -5.74
N GLY A 66 6.00 7.61 -6.92
CA GLY A 66 6.26 6.37 -7.62
C GLY A 66 4.99 5.80 -8.20
N GLN A 67 4.90 4.49 -8.22
CA GLN A 67 3.78 3.80 -8.84
C GLN A 67 3.02 2.98 -7.82
N THR A 68 1.74 2.79 -8.07
CA THR A 68 0.95 1.86 -7.29
C THR A 68 1.40 0.45 -7.60
N ILE A 69 1.58 -0.35 -6.58
CA ILE A 69 2.12 -1.70 -6.72
C ILE A 69 1.07 -2.71 -6.30
N ASP A 70 0.88 -3.72 -7.13
CA ASP A 70 -0.02 -4.82 -6.84
C ASP A 70 0.78 -5.88 -6.09
N VAL A 71 0.41 -6.14 -4.84
CA VAL A 71 1.13 -7.09 -4.00
C VAL A 71 0.31 -8.33 -3.71
N THR A 72 -0.77 -8.54 -4.44
CA THR A 72 -1.69 -9.64 -4.17
C THR A 72 -0.99 -10.99 -4.17
N ASP A 73 -0.22 -11.25 -5.22
CA ASP A 73 0.41 -12.56 -5.35
C ASP A 73 1.44 -12.79 -4.25
N LEU A 74 2.12 -11.74 -3.84
CA LEU A 74 3.08 -11.85 -2.76
C LEU A 74 2.38 -12.24 -1.45
N ILE A 75 1.24 -11.62 -1.18
CA ILE A 75 0.48 -11.92 0.03
C ILE A 75 -0.04 -13.36 -0.02
N ILE A 76 -0.54 -13.78 -1.16
CA ILE A 76 -1.05 -15.14 -1.31
C ILE A 76 0.06 -16.15 -1.09
N GLU A 77 1.24 -15.92 -1.65
CA GLU A 77 2.35 -16.82 -1.48
C GLU A 77 2.81 -16.87 -0.04
N ALA A 78 2.85 -15.72 0.62
CA ALA A 78 3.25 -15.68 2.02
C ALA A 78 2.32 -16.53 2.88
N ARG A 79 1.04 -16.51 2.57
CA ARG A 79 0.09 -17.31 3.34
C ARG A 79 0.26 -18.80 3.11
N LYS A 80 0.62 -19.17 1.91
CA LYS A 80 0.83 -20.58 1.60
C LYS A 80 1.97 -21.17 2.43
N VAL A 81 2.94 -20.35 2.81
CA VAL A 81 4.05 -20.82 3.62
C VAL A 81 3.83 -20.52 5.10
N GLY A 82 2.64 -20.12 5.48
CA GLY A 82 2.30 -19.99 6.89
C GLY A 82 2.63 -18.67 7.54
N LEU A 83 2.87 -17.66 6.76
CA LEU A 83 3.18 -16.37 7.33
C LEU A 83 1.95 -15.54 7.66
#